data_e023140019554613aa025d70231a5c69
#
_entry.id   e023140019554613aa025d70231a5c69
#
_cell.length_a   1.000
_cell.length_b   1.000
_cell.length_c   1.000
_cell.angle_alpha   90.00
_cell.angle_beta   90.00
_cell.angle_gamma   90.00
#
_symmetry.space_group_name_H-M   'P 1'
#
loop_
_entity.id
_entity.type
_entity.pdbx_description
1 polymer ?
#
loop_
_entity_poly.entity_id
_entity_poly.type
_entity_poly.pdbx_seq_one_letter_code
_entity_poly.pdbx_strand_id
1 'polypeptide(L)'
;MAGQQGASTSRATGRVFPELTAQHAALWGRHPVRIEHALARTGLFTDEALERLLLDYPRENYDLIHMAEQGTGNLAHWTEGDLGRATAADVLHAIKAGRIWINLRRVHEVDPRYNDLLEQIFAELSEAMPGFRPWKLNFGILISSPRAQVYYHADVPGQSLWQVRGSKRVFVYPNTPPFLPEEQIEGVVLSMTEAEIDYEPWFDEHAQVFDLLPGQMLNWPLNGPHRVENNDELSISVTTEHWTNDIRNLYACRYANGLLRRKLGLKPGPPRARGLRVWPKAALALG
;
A
#
# COMPACT_ATOMS: atom_id res chain seq x y z
N MET A 1 -39.06 22.28 22.13
CA MET A 1 -38.95 21.36 20.96
C MET A 1 -37.96 22.00 20.02
N ALA A 2 -36.69 21.58 20.06
CA ALA A 2 -35.67 22.05 19.15
C ALA A 2 -35.27 20.82 18.30
N GLY A 3 -35.60 20.91 17.00
CA GLY A 3 -35.30 19.85 16.03
C GLY A 3 -33.79 19.75 15.79
N GLN A 4 -33.24 18.58 15.99
CA GLN A 4 -31.94 18.20 15.50
C GLN A 4 -32.02 18.05 13.98
N GLN A 5 -31.44 19.01 13.27
CA GLN A 5 -31.14 18.86 11.84
C GLN A 5 -29.94 17.95 11.74
N GLY A 6 -30.18 16.73 11.29
CA GLY A 6 -29.14 15.79 10.92
C GLY A 6 -28.31 16.36 9.76
N ALA A 7 -27.01 16.47 9.96
CA ALA A 7 -26.08 16.80 8.92
C ALA A 7 -26.13 15.67 7.87
N SER A 8 -26.71 15.95 6.73
CA SER A 8 -26.65 15.11 5.54
C SER A 8 -25.21 15.09 5.06
N THR A 9 -24.50 13.99 5.29
CA THR A 9 -23.20 13.72 4.68
C THR A 9 -23.41 13.63 3.17
N SER A 10 -22.88 14.61 2.46
CA SER A 10 -22.85 14.64 0.99
C SER A 10 -22.06 13.40 0.53
N ARG A 11 -22.74 12.34 0.10
CA ARG A 11 -22.15 11.26 -0.66
C ARG A 11 -21.51 11.86 -1.91
N ALA A 12 -20.24 11.56 -2.15
CA ALA A 12 -19.55 11.90 -3.39
C ALA A 12 -20.39 11.37 -4.58
N THR A 13 -20.92 12.26 -5.39
CA THR A 13 -21.91 11.96 -6.44
C THR A 13 -21.23 11.42 -7.71
N GLY A 14 -20.47 10.31 -7.62
CA GLY A 14 -19.87 9.68 -8.80
C GLY A 14 -19.15 8.38 -8.44
N ARG A 15 -18.99 7.51 -9.43
CA ARG A 15 -18.18 6.29 -9.28
C ARG A 15 -16.72 6.66 -9.11
N VAL A 16 -16.00 5.87 -8.28
CA VAL A 16 -14.55 5.95 -8.12
C VAL A 16 -13.86 5.46 -9.38
N PHE A 17 -14.36 4.37 -9.95
CA PHE A 17 -13.86 3.82 -11.20
C PHE A 17 -14.78 4.24 -12.36
N PRO A 18 -14.30 5.07 -13.30
CA PRO A 18 -15.05 5.39 -14.52
C PRO A 18 -15.45 4.13 -15.28
N GLU A 19 -14.54 3.15 -15.32
CA GLU A 19 -14.76 1.86 -15.96
C GLU A 19 -14.02 0.72 -15.25
N LEU A 20 -14.74 -0.34 -14.91
CA LEU A 20 -14.20 -1.62 -14.48
C LEU A 20 -14.63 -2.71 -15.44
N THR A 21 -13.68 -3.20 -16.27
CA THR A 21 -13.94 -4.22 -17.28
C THR A 21 -13.78 -5.62 -16.72
N ALA A 22 -14.34 -6.62 -17.43
CA ALA A 22 -14.09 -8.03 -17.13
C ALA A 22 -12.60 -8.40 -17.22
N GLN A 23 -11.82 -7.71 -18.07
CA GLN A 23 -10.37 -7.90 -18.18
C GLN A 23 -9.67 -7.40 -16.90
N HIS A 24 -10.06 -6.25 -16.37
CA HIS A 24 -9.53 -5.75 -15.10
C HIS A 24 -9.79 -6.76 -13.97
N ALA A 25 -11.00 -7.28 -13.89
CA ALA A 25 -11.38 -8.29 -12.90
C ALA A 25 -10.57 -9.60 -13.05
N ALA A 26 -10.28 -10.03 -14.27
CA ALA A 26 -9.52 -11.25 -14.54
C ALA A 26 -8.03 -11.12 -14.15
N LEU A 27 -7.46 -9.91 -14.26
CA LEU A 27 -6.05 -9.63 -13.95
C LEU A 27 -5.82 -9.29 -12.47
N TRP A 28 -6.83 -8.81 -11.76
CA TRP A 28 -6.72 -8.34 -10.37
C TRP A 28 -6.05 -9.37 -9.44
N GLY A 29 -4.98 -8.93 -8.79
CA GLY A 29 -4.19 -9.75 -7.87
C GLY A 29 -3.42 -10.91 -8.51
N ARG A 30 -3.43 -11.04 -9.84
CA ARG A 30 -2.74 -12.10 -10.60
C ARG A 30 -1.64 -11.56 -11.51
N HIS A 31 -1.90 -10.40 -12.10
CA HIS A 31 -0.95 -9.69 -12.95
C HIS A 31 -1.00 -8.22 -12.61
N PRO A 32 0.07 -7.45 -12.82
CA PRO A 32 0.00 -6.02 -12.72
C PRO A 32 -1.08 -5.47 -13.67
N VAL A 33 -2.00 -4.69 -13.14
CA VAL A 33 -3.09 -4.09 -13.90
C VAL A 33 -3.26 -2.63 -13.55
N ARG A 34 -3.28 -1.77 -14.57
CA ARG A 34 -3.53 -0.35 -14.44
C ARG A 34 -5.00 -0.06 -14.72
N ILE A 35 -5.65 0.69 -13.84
CA ILE A 35 -7.07 1.04 -13.92
C ILE A 35 -7.21 2.54 -13.68
N GLU A 36 -8.13 3.19 -14.39
CA GLU A 36 -8.41 4.61 -14.19
C GLU A 36 -9.34 4.85 -12.99
N HIS A 37 -9.12 5.97 -12.29
CA HIS A 37 -9.90 6.37 -11.14
C HIS A 37 -10.18 7.87 -11.10
N ALA A 38 -11.20 8.26 -10.31
CA ALA A 38 -11.67 9.63 -10.18
C ALA A 38 -11.38 10.26 -8.79
N LEU A 39 -10.39 9.77 -8.03
CA LEU A 39 -10.13 10.22 -6.66
C LEU A 39 -9.92 11.74 -6.55
N ALA A 40 -9.25 12.35 -7.52
CA ALA A 40 -9.02 13.79 -7.53
C ALA A 40 -10.33 14.61 -7.51
N ARG A 41 -11.44 14.05 -8.00
CA ARG A 41 -12.77 14.72 -8.04
C ARG A 41 -13.44 14.78 -6.67
N THR A 42 -12.97 14.05 -5.68
CA THR A 42 -13.54 14.04 -4.33
C THR A 42 -13.23 15.32 -3.54
N GLY A 43 -12.23 16.10 -3.96
CA GLY A 43 -11.74 17.26 -3.22
C GLY A 43 -10.96 16.93 -1.94
N LEU A 44 -10.75 15.64 -1.64
CA LEU A 44 -10.05 15.20 -0.42
C LEU A 44 -8.52 15.31 -0.52
N PHE A 45 -7.98 15.60 -1.70
CA PHE A 45 -6.54 15.61 -1.96
C PHE A 45 -6.04 17.00 -2.42
N THR A 46 -6.80 18.06 -2.16
CA THR A 46 -6.34 19.44 -2.32
C THR A 46 -5.38 19.82 -1.20
N ASP A 47 -4.58 20.87 -1.39
CA ASP A 47 -3.64 21.33 -0.34
C ASP A 47 -4.40 21.64 0.95
N GLU A 48 -5.54 22.33 0.86
CA GLU A 48 -6.37 22.70 2.03
C GLU A 48 -7.00 21.47 2.72
N ALA A 49 -7.32 20.41 1.97
CA ALA A 49 -7.84 19.18 2.54
C ALA A 49 -6.75 18.39 3.29
N LEU A 50 -5.55 18.35 2.70
CA LEU A 50 -4.38 17.70 3.31
C LEU A 50 -3.85 18.48 4.51
N GLU A 51 -3.83 19.82 4.45
CA GLU A 51 -3.49 20.66 5.60
C GLU A 51 -4.43 20.40 6.77
N ARG A 52 -5.73 20.36 6.54
CA ARG A 52 -6.72 20.04 7.58
C ARG A 52 -6.53 18.64 8.15
N LEU A 53 -6.20 17.67 7.31
CA LEU A 53 -5.94 16.29 7.75
C LEU A 53 -4.70 16.22 8.64
N LEU A 54 -3.65 16.99 8.33
CA LEU A 54 -2.38 16.98 9.06
C LEU A 54 -2.43 17.72 10.40
N LEU A 55 -3.40 18.63 10.62
CA LEU A 55 -3.44 19.52 11.79
C LEU A 55 -3.32 18.77 13.12
N ASP A 56 -4.03 17.66 13.27
CA ASP A 56 -4.05 16.87 14.52
C ASP A 56 -3.86 15.38 14.22
N TYR A 57 -3.03 15.05 13.22
CA TYR A 57 -2.82 13.67 12.83
C TYR A 57 -2.07 12.89 13.92
N PRO A 58 -2.59 11.74 14.38
CA PRO A 58 -1.96 10.97 15.45
C PRO A 58 -0.54 10.55 15.09
N ARG A 59 0.43 10.80 16.02
CA ARG A 59 1.86 10.49 15.79
C ARG A 59 2.10 9.03 15.43
N GLU A 60 1.39 8.13 16.06
CA GLU A 60 1.48 6.70 15.82
C GLU A 60 0.95 6.26 14.45
N ASN A 61 0.26 7.14 13.73
CA ASN A 61 -0.36 6.84 12.45
C ASN A 61 0.40 7.46 11.25
N TYR A 62 1.54 8.10 11.46
CA TYR A 62 2.36 8.56 10.33
C TYR A 62 3.84 8.19 10.47
N ASP A 63 4.48 8.00 9.32
CA ASP A 63 5.93 7.89 9.19
C ASP A 63 6.43 9.10 8.39
N LEU A 64 7.35 9.86 8.96
CA LEU A 64 8.05 10.94 8.27
C LEU A 64 9.47 10.48 7.99
N ILE A 65 9.81 10.38 6.73
CA ILE A 65 11.08 9.80 6.29
C ILE A 65 11.91 10.86 5.56
N HIS A 66 13.13 11.05 6.02
CA HIS A 66 14.14 11.84 5.33
C HIS A 66 15.05 10.91 4.53
N MET A 67 15.26 11.24 3.25
CA MET A 67 16.10 10.45 2.36
C MET A 67 17.48 11.08 2.24
N ALA A 68 18.54 10.29 2.43
CA ALA A 68 19.92 10.71 2.17
C ALA A 68 20.17 10.99 0.68
N GLU A 69 21.22 11.76 0.36
CA GLU A 69 21.44 12.31 -0.98
C GLU A 69 21.72 11.29 -2.09
N GLN A 70 22.17 10.10 -1.80
CA GLN A 70 22.32 9.03 -2.79
C GLN A 70 22.43 7.67 -2.12
N GLY A 71 21.67 6.70 -2.58
CA GLY A 71 21.77 5.30 -2.19
C GLY A 71 20.84 4.46 -3.04
N THR A 72 21.41 3.59 -3.85
CA THR A 72 20.65 2.53 -4.51
C THR A 72 20.43 1.40 -3.53
N GLY A 73 19.19 1.19 -3.14
CA GLY A 73 18.76 -0.15 -2.75
C GLY A 73 18.91 -0.58 -1.30
N ASN A 74 19.02 0.29 -0.27
CA ASN A 74 18.98 -0.18 1.10
C ASN A 74 18.29 0.82 2.05
N LEU A 75 17.40 0.31 2.92
CA LEU A 75 16.70 1.04 3.97
C LEU A 75 17.64 1.76 4.97
N ALA A 76 18.92 1.41 4.98
CA ALA A 76 19.95 2.00 5.87
C ALA A 76 20.18 3.51 5.71
N HIS A 77 19.60 4.14 4.68
CA HIS A 77 19.74 5.57 4.40
C HIS A 77 18.49 6.40 4.75
N TRP A 78 17.52 5.81 5.42
CA TRP A 78 16.34 6.50 5.90
C TRP A 78 16.50 6.90 7.35
N THR A 79 16.15 8.15 7.66
CA THR A 79 16.02 8.63 9.04
C THR A 79 14.58 9.01 9.32
N GLU A 80 14.03 8.50 10.40
CA GLU A 80 12.71 8.91 10.87
C GLU A 80 12.77 10.34 11.42
N GLY A 81 11.74 11.13 11.08
CA GLY A 81 11.51 12.47 11.58
C GLY A 81 10.22 12.57 12.40
N ASP A 82 9.98 13.74 12.94
CA ASP A 82 8.73 14.10 13.60
C ASP A 82 8.24 15.43 13.04
N LEU A 83 6.92 15.59 12.90
CA LEU A 83 6.31 16.86 12.51
C LEU A 83 6.50 17.95 13.59
N GLY A 84 6.67 17.55 14.83
CA GLY A 84 6.94 18.46 15.96
C GLY A 84 5.85 19.52 16.11
N ARG A 85 6.27 20.80 16.09
CA ARG A 85 5.38 21.97 16.12
C ARG A 85 5.19 22.63 14.74
N ALA A 86 5.63 21.98 13.67
CA ALA A 86 5.47 22.52 12.31
C ALA A 86 3.98 22.62 11.97
N THR A 87 3.59 23.69 11.29
CA THR A 87 2.24 23.77 10.75
C THR A 87 2.09 22.82 9.56
N ALA A 88 0.86 22.43 9.25
CA ALA A 88 0.61 21.58 8.06
C ALA A 88 1.15 22.22 6.75
N ALA A 89 1.03 23.55 6.64
CA ALA A 89 1.59 24.32 5.51
C ALA A 89 3.13 24.24 5.47
N ASP A 90 3.80 24.35 6.63
CA ASP A 90 5.26 24.20 6.72
C ASP A 90 5.72 22.81 6.28
N VAL A 91 4.96 21.78 6.69
CA VAL A 91 5.22 20.38 6.29
C VAL A 91 5.10 20.20 4.79
N LEU A 92 4.00 20.65 4.18
CA LEU A 92 3.82 20.57 2.74
C LEU A 92 4.86 21.38 1.98
N HIS A 93 5.26 22.55 2.52
CA HIS A 93 6.34 23.36 1.95
C HIS A 93 7.69 22.61 2.02
N ALA A 94 8.02 22.02 3.16
CA ALA A 94 9.24 21.24 3.35
C ALA A 94 9.28 20.01 2.42
N ILE A 95 8.15 19.32 2.21
CA ILE A 95 8.05 18.21 1.27
C ILE A 95 8.29 18.70 -0.17
N LYS A 96 7.72 19.85 -0.55
CA LYS A 96 7.94 20.43 -1.89
C LYS A 96 9.39 20.80 -2.16
N ALA A 97 10.13 21.24 -1.13
CA ALA A 97 11.51 21.73 -1.24
C ALA A 97 12.57 20.67 -0.91
N GLY A 98 12.22 19.59 -0.22
CA GLY A 98 13.14 18.62 0.35
C GLY A 98 13.15 17.26 -0.33
N ARG A 99 13.85 16.32 0.30
CA ARG A 99 13.84 14.90 -0.03
C ARG A 99 13.18 14.13 1.13
N ILE A 100 11.89 14.36 1.27
CA ILE A 100 11.10 13.89 2.39
C ILE A 100 9.86 13.20 1.82
N TRP A 101 9.41 12.15 2.47
CA TRP A 101 8.07 11.66 2.25
C TRP A 101 7.39 11.39 3.58
N ILE A 102 6.08 11.58 3.61
CA ILE A 102 5.23 11.26 4.73
C ILE A 102 4.22 10.19 4.30
N ASN A 103 4.10 9.17 5.11
CA ASN A 103 3.09 8.12 4.98
C ASN A 103 2.05 8.30 6.08
N LEU A 104 0.87 8.78 5.73
CA LEU A 104 -0.27 8.84 6.62
C LEU A 104 -0.97 7.49 6.59
N ARG A 105 -0.84 6.73 7.65
CA ARG A 105 -1.45 5.40 7.78
C ARG A 105 -2.82 5.49 8.45
N ARG A 106 -3.75 4.59 8.08
CA ARG A 106 -5.05 4.47 8.74
C ARG A 106 -5.90 5.75 8.65
N VAL A 107 -5.79 6.46 7.53
CA VAL A 107 -6.48 7.74 7.31
C VAL A 107 -8.00 7.60 7.49
N HIS A 108 -8.56 6.45 7.12
CA HIS A 108 -9.98 6.11 7.28
C HIS A 108 -10.46 6.06 8.74
N GLU A 109 -9.55 5.88 9.71
CA GLU A 109 -9.87 5.91 11.14
C GLU A 109 -9.79 7.33 11.71
N VAL A 110 -9.03 8.22 11.04
CA VAL A 110 -8.83 9.61 11.49
C VAL A 110 -9.94 10.53 10.97
N ASP A 111 -10.37 10.34 9.71
CA ASP A 111 -11.39 11.18 9.07
C ASP A 111 -12.43 10.32 8.36
N PRO A 112 -13.71 10.40 8.79
CA PRO A 112 -14.79 9.59 8.22
C PRO A 112 -14.99 9.72 6.70
N ARG A 113 -14.60 10.88 6.11
CA ARG A 113 -14.73 11.08 4.66
C ARG A 113 -13.86 10.13 3.86
N TYR A 114 -12.68 9.78 4.40
CA TYR A 114 -11.79 8.79 3.77
C TYR A 114 -12.27 7.37 4.04
N ASN A 115 -12.99 7.11 5.15
CA ASN A 115 -13.64 5.83 5.38
C ASN A 115 -14.76 5.59 4.35
N ASP A 116 -15.62 6.59 4.14
CA ASP A 116 -16.70 6.50 3.14
C ASP A 116 -16.13 6.24 1.74
N LEU A 117 -15.01 6.89 1.39
CA LEU A 117 -14.31 6.67 0.13
C LEU A 117 -13.73 5.25 0.04
N LEU A 118 -13.09 4.75 1.10
CA LEU A 118 -12.54 3.40 1.17
C LEU A 118 -13.63 2.33 0.98
N GLU A 119 -14.76 2.49 1.68
CA GLU A 119 -15.91 1.60 1.54
C GLU A 119 -16.48 1.62 0.12
N GLN A 120 -16.58 2.80 -0.50
CA GLN A 120 -17.02 2.93 -1.88
C GLN A 120 -16.07 2.23 -2.85
N ILE A 121 -14.75 2.41 -2.72
CA ILE A 121 -13.73 1.74 -3.55
C ILE A 121 -13.95 0.22 -3.52
N PHE A 122 -14.02 -0.35 -2.34
CA PHE A 122 -14.12 -1.81 -2.21
C PHE A 122 -15.51 -2.35 -2.53
N ALA A 123 -16.56 -1.55 -2.40
CA ALA A 123 -17.90 -1.89 -2.89
C ALA A 123 -17.90 -2.00 -4.43
N GLU A 124 -17.35 -1.01 -5.14
CA GLU A 124 -17.27 -1.03 -6.60
C GLU A 124 -16.39 -2.19 -7.11
N LEU A 125 -15.26 -2.47 -6.45
CA LEU A 125 -14.41 -3.63 -6.77
C LEU A 125 -15.14 -4.96 -6.54
N SER A 126 -15.87 -5.10 -5.43
CA SER A 126 -16.62 -6.32 -5.10
C SER A 126 -17.81 -6.55 -6.05
N GLU A 127 -18.43 -5.48 -6.54
CA GLU A 127 -19.45 -5.52 -7.60
C GLU A 127 -18.88 -6.07 -8.91
N ALA A 128 -17.72 -5.55 -9.33
CA ALA A 128 -17.08 -5.92 -10.58
C ALA A 128 -16.41 -7.31 -10.57
N MET A 129 -16.09 -7.83 -9.38
CA MET A 129 -15.35 -9.09 -9.20
C MET A 129 -16.14 -10.08 -8.36
N PRO A 130 -17.03 -10.91 -8.96
CA PRO A 130 -17.79 -11.91 -8.23
C PRO A 130 -16.88 -12.86 -7.45
N GLY A 131 -17.14 -12.98 -6.13
CA GLY A 131 -16.33 -13.81 -5.23
C GLY A 131 -15.18 -13.09 -4.53
N PHE A 132 -14.84 -11.87 -4.91
CA PHE A 132 -13.95 -11.02 -4.13
C PHE A 132 -14.65 -10.58 -2.83
N ARG A 133 -14.09 -10.96 -1.69
CA ARG A 133 -14.63 -10.69 -0.36
C ARG A 133 -13.53 -10.11 0.52
N PRO A 134 -13.21 -8.83 0.32
CA PRO A 134 -12.19 -8.16 1.12
C PRO A 134 -12.72 -7.82 2.52
N TRP A 135 -11.83 -7.82 3.49
CA TRP A 135 -12.04 -7.38 4.85
C TRP A 135 -10.75 -6.77 5.41
N LYS A 136 -10.80 -6.14 6.60
CA LYS A 136 -9.68 -5.41 7.22
C LYS A 136 -9.04 -4.47 6.20
N LEU A 137 -9.86 -3.54 5.73
CA LEU A 137 -9.47 -2.54 4.74
C LEU A 137 -8.59 -1.48 5.42
N ASN A 138 -7.61 -0.96 4.68
CA ASN A 138 -6.77 0.15 5.13
C ASN A 138 -6.61 1.18 4.01
N PHE A 139 -6.46 2.44 4.42
CA PHE A 139 -6.28 3.59 3.55
C PHE A 139 -5.10 4.41 4.03
N GLY A 140 -4.07 4.54 3.19
CA GLY A 140 -2.92 5.39 3.43
C GLY A 140 -2.83 6.51 2.40
N ILE A 141 -2.17 7.61 2.79
CA ILE A 141 -1.82 8.70 1.88
C ILE A 141 -0.31 8.92 1.94
N LEU A 142 0.32 8.88 0.78
CA LEU A 142 1.73 9.17 0.60
C LEU A 142 1.88 10.57 -0.01
N ILE A 143 2.52 11.47 0.73
CA ILE A 143 2.88 12.80 0.24
C ILE A 143 4.41 12.83 0.16
N SER A 144 4.97 12.98 -1.01
CA SER A 144 6.39 12.79 -1.21
C SER A 144 7.00 13.82 -2.14
N SER A 145 8.24 14.20 -1.82
CA SER A 145 9.05 15.15 -2.57
C SER A 145 9.30 14.69 -4.00
N PRO A 146 9.66 15.63 -4.90
CA PRO A 146 10.27 15.29 -6.18
C PRO A 146 11.43 14.32 -5.99
N ARG A 147 11.57 13.34 -6.87
CA ARG A 147 12.63 12.31 -6.88
C ARG A 147 12.72 11.45 -5.61
N ALA A 148 11.70 11.46 -4.75
CA ALA A 148 11.64 10.52 -3.64
C ALA A 148 11.55 9.09 -4.15
N GLN A 149 12.16 8.15 -3.42
CA GLN A 149 12.19 6.74 -3.77
C GLN A 149 11.62 5.91 -2.63
N VAL A 150 10.89 4.87 -2.98
CA VAL A 150 10.55 3.77 -2.08
C VAL A 150 11.31 2.55 -2.57
N TYR A 151 12.16 2.01 -1.71
CA TYR A 151 13.06 0.92 -2.08
C TYR A 151 12.31 -0.39 -2.29
N TYR A 152 13.05 -1.36 -2.81
CA TYR A 152 12.56 -2.71 -3.09
C TYR A 152 11.99 -3.37 -1.83
N HIS A 153 10.72 -3.73 -1.88
CA HIS A 153 9.99 -4.36 -0.78
C HIS A 153 8.80 -5.17 -1.30
N ALA A 154 8.15 -5.91 -0.40
CA ALA A 154 6.91 -6.63 -0.69
C ALA A 154 5.93 -6.50 0.48
N ASP A 155 4.71 -6.11 0.18
CA ASP A 155 3.65 -5.99 1.17
C ASP A 155 3.05 -7.34 1.53
N VAL A 156 2.59 -7.45 2.77
CA VAL A 156 1.92 -8.66 3.27
C VAL A 156 0.45 -8.72 2.84
N PRO A 157 -0.37 -7.64 2.99
CA PRO A 157 -1.75 -7.62 2.51
C PRO A 157 -1.83 -7.47 0.98
N GLY A 158 -3.01 -7.65 0.43
CA GLY A 158 -3.28 -7.24 -0.94
C GLY A 158 -3.28 -5.72 -1.04
N GLN A 159 -2.55 -5.15 -2.00
CA GLN A 159 -2.29 -3.72 -2.09
C GLN A 159 -2.56 -3.15 -3.47
N SER A 160 -2.87 -1.86 -3.51
CA SER A 160 -2.96 -1.06 -4.74
C SER A 160 -2.43 0.35 -4.47
N LEU A 161 -1.76 0.91 -5.47
CA LEU A 161 -1.22 2.27 -5.45
C LEU A 161 -2.01 3.15 -6.42
N TRP A 162 -2.49 4.29 -5.94
CA TRP A 162 -3.33 5.22 -6.68
C TRP A 162 -2.62 6.55 -6.83
N GLN A 163 -2.39 7.00 -8.03
CA GLN A 163 -1.74 8.29 -8.28
C GLN A 163 -2.78 9.39 -8.40
N VAL A 164 -2.71 10.36 -7.49
CA VAL A 164 -3.69 11.47 -7.44
C VAL A 164 -3.11 12.77 -7.99
N ARG A 165 -1.87 13.11 -7.62
CA ARG A 165 -1.15 14.30 -8.10
C ARG A 165 0.32 13.96 -8.33
N GLY A 166 0.92 14.62 -9.31
CA GLY A 166 2.27 14.30 -9.76
C GLY A 166 2.31 12.95 -10.48
N SER A 167 3.49 12.49 -10.81
CA SER A 167 3.71 11.22 -11.51
C SER A 167 4.86 10.45 -10.90
N LYS A 168 4.87 9.14 -11.12
CA LYS A 168 5.92 8.25 -10.62
C LYS A 168 6.11 7.04 -11.50
N ARG A 169 7.27 6.46 -11.39
CA ARG A 169 7.62 5.19 -12.00
C ARG A 169 7.54 4.07 -10.97
N VAL A 170 6.78 3.04 -11.28
CA VAL A 170 6.60 1.86 -10.44
C VAL A 170 7.21 0.65 -11.14
N PHE A 171 8.12 -0.02 -10.47
CA PHE A 171 8.76 -1.25 -10.92
C PHE A 171 8.13 -2.41 -10.17
N VAL A 172 7.51 -3.34 -10.88
CA VAL A 172 6.91 -4.55 -10.31
C VAL A 172 7.67 -5.77 -10.80
N TYR A 173 8.16 -6.57 -9.87
CA TYR A 173 8.99 -7.73 -10.16
C TYR A 173 8.20 -9.04 -10.01
N PRO A 174 8.71 -10.15 -10.60
CA PRO A 174 8.13 -11.46 -10.34
C PRO A 174 8.12 -11.80 -8.85
N ASN A 175 7.02 -12.33 -8.33
CA ASN A 175 6.89 -12.73 -6.92
C ASN A 175 7.37 -14.18 -6.67
N THR A 176 8.44 -14.55 -7.33
CA THR A 176 9.05 -15.89 -7.28
C THR A 176 10.58 -15.77 -7.18
N PRO A 177 11.31 -16.81 -6.73
CA PRO A 177 12.77 -16.80 -6.78
C PRO A 177 13.30 -16.51 -8.19
N PRO A 178 14.39 -15.78 -8.34
CA PRO A 178 15.24 -15.25 -7.27
C PRO A 178 14.74 -13.93 -6.68
N PHE A 179 13.71 -13.28 -7.26
CA PHE A 179 13.22 -11.96 -6.86
C PHE A 179 12.58 -11.97 -5.47
N LEU A 180 11.84 -13.02 -5.12
CA LEU A 180 11.24 -13.22 -3.81
C LEU A 180 11.36 -14.67 -3.37
N PRO A 181 12.47 -15.09 -2.75
CA PRO A 181 12.58 -16.37 -2.09
C PRO A 181 11.55 -16.51 -0.94
N GLU A 182 10.97 -17.70 -0.77
CA GLU A 182 9.99 -17.95 0.30
C GLU A 182 10.56 -17.67 1.71
N GLU A 183 11.86 -17.91 1.93
CA GLU A 183 12.53 -17.60 3.19
C GLU A 183 12.49 -16.12 3.54
N GLN A 184 12.59 -15.25 2.53
CA GLN A 184 12.58 -13.80 2.74
C GLN A 184 11.19 -13.31 3.08
N ILE A 185 10.16 -13.71 2.32
CA ILE A 185 8.78 -13.33 2.66
C ILE A 185 8.30 -13.96 3.97
N GLU A 186 8.77 -15.17 4.34
CA GLU A 186 8.56 -15.75 5.67
C GLU A 186 9.22 -14.86 6.75
N GLY A 187 10.38 -14.26 6.46
CA GLY A 187 11.05 -13.30 7.31
C GLY A 187 10.22 -12.05 7.55
N VAL A 188 9.74 -11.44 6.48
CA VAL A 188 8.85 -10.26 6.55
C VAL A 188 7.60 -10.55 7.38
N VAL A 189 6.98 -11.72 7.17
CA VAL A 189 5.78 -12.15 7.91
C VAL A 189 6.06 -12.32 9.41
N LEU A 190 7.26 -12.77 9.80
CA LEU A 190 7.63 -12.97 11.20
C LEU A 190 8.06 -11.68 11.90
N SER A 191 8.83 -10.83 11.23
CA SER A 191 9.41 -9.62 11.81
C SER A 191 8.54 -8.37 11.58
N MET A 192 7.59 -8.44 10.66
CA MET A 192 6.80 -7.30 10.18
C MET A 192 7.70 -6.16 9.66
N THR A 193 8.87 -6.52 9.10
CA THR A 193 9.81 -5.60 8.49
C THR A 193 10.22 -6.07 7.10
N GLU A 194 10.34 -5.15 6.18
CA GLU A 194 10.74 -5.39 4.77
C GLU A 194 12.27 -5.54 4.61
N ALA A 195 13.04 -5.31 5.67
CA ALA A 195 14.51 -5.43 5.66
C ALA A 195 15.02 -6.86 5.36
N GLU A 196 14.14 -7.84 5.34
CA GLU A 196 14.45 -9.25 5.04
C GLU A 196 14.49 -9.56 3.53
N ILE A 197 14.20 -8.58 2.66
CA ILE A 197 14.16 -8.80 1.20
C ILE A 197 15.41 -8.20 0.56
N ASP A 198 16.22 -9.05 -0.06
CA ASP A 198 17.40 -8.64 -0.80
C ASP A 198 17.02 -8.07 -2.17
N TYR A 199 17.77 -7.08 -2.60
CA TYR A 199 17.66 -6.49 -3.93
C TYR A 199 19.02 -6.54 -4.64
N GLU A 200 18.98 -6.96 -5.90
CA GLU A 200 20.13 -6.95 -6.79
C GLU A 200 19.81 -6.04 -8.01
N PRO A 201 20.75 -5.17 -8.44
CA PRO A 201 20.47 -4.21 -9.53
C PRO A 201 20.01 -4.84 -10.84
N TRP A 202 20.43 -6.07 -11.14
CA TRP A 202 20.00 -6.78 -12.34
C TRP A 202 18.53 -7.22 -12.33
N PHE A 203 17.87 -7.17 -11.15
CA PHE A 203 16.41 -7.43 -11.06
C PHE A 203 15.61 -6.46 -11.94
N ASP A 204 16.12 -5.24 -12.14
CA ASP A 204 15.45 -4.23 -12.95
C ASP A 204 15.25 -4.65 -14.42
N GLU A 205 16.11 -5.51 -14.95
CA GLU A 205 15.96 -6.06 -16.30
C GLU A 205 14.72 -6.94 -16.46
N HIS A 206 14.16 -7.42 -15.34
CA HIS A 206 12.98 -8.28 -15.29
C HIS A 206 11.74 -7.59 -14.73
N ALA A 207 11.84 -6.31 -14.37
CA ALA A 207 10.73 -5.55 -13.86
C ALA A 207 9.73 -5.18 -14.97
N GLN A 208 8.44 -5.25 -14.66
CA GLN A 208 7.44 -4.55 -15.42
C GLN A 208 7.37 -3.11 -14.91
N VAL A 209 7.65 -2.15 -15.79
CA VAL A 209 7.75 -0.73 -15.42
C VAL A 209 6.51 0.02 -15.87
N PHE A 210 5.91 0.78 -14.95
CA PHE A 210 4.72 1.56 -15.17
C PHE A 210 4.97 3.04 -14.82
N ASP A 211 4.87 3.92 -15.82
CA ASP A 211 4.75 5.35 -15.55
C ASP A 211 3.30 5.62 -15.13
N LEU A 212 3.11 5.88 -13.84
CA LEU A 212 1.80 6.07 -13.22
C LEU A 212 1.47 7.56 -13.15
N LEU A 213 0.40 7.93 -13.84
CA LEU A 213 -0.07 9.32 -13.99
C LEU A 213 -1.27 9.61 -13.08
N PRO A 214 -1.58 10.89 -12.80
CA PRO A 214 -2.77 11.26 -12.05
C PRO A 214 -4.05 10.65 -12.64
N GLY A 215 -4.89 10.08 -11.77
CA GLY A 215 -6.10 9.37 -12.18
C GLY A 215 -5.88 7.90 -12.53
N GLN A 216 -4.68 7.36 -12.34
CA GLN A 216 -4.35 5.96 -12.56
C GLN A 216 -4.01 5.25 -11.26
N MET A 217 -4.51 4.03 -11.11
CA MET A 217 -4.10 3.12 -10.05
C MET A 217 -3.42 1.90 -10.65
N LEU A 218 -2.51 1.29 -9.88
CA LEU A 218 -1.85 0.03 -10.20
C LEU A 218 -2.13 -0.98 -9.09
N ASN A 219 -2.62 -2.15 -9.48
CA ASN A 219 -2.68 -3.33 -8.61
C ASN A 219 -1.71 -4.37 -9.16
N TRP A 220 -1.08 -5.15 -8.29
CA TRP A 220 -0.13 -6.21 -8.63
C TRP A 220 -0.38 -7.49 -7.85
N PRO A 221 0.23 -8.62 -8.24
CA PRO A 221 0.06 -9.89 -7.52
C PRO A 221 0.43 -9.77 -6.04
N LEU A 222 -0.27 -10.54 -5.21
CA LEU A 222 -0.01 -10.60 -3.77
C LEU A 222 1.48 -10.84 -3.50
N ASN A 223 2.04 -10.02 -2.60
CA ASN A 223 3.45 -9.99 -2.26
C ASN A 223 4.39 -9.74 -3.46
N GLY A 224 3.90 -9.18 -4.57
CA GLY A 224 4.75 -8.78 -5.69
C GLY A 224 5.78 -7.76 -5.22
N PRO A 225 7.09 -8.08 -5.29
CA PRO A 225 8.11 -7.10 -4.94
C PRO A 225 8.01 -5.90 -5.86
N HIS A 226 8.22 -4.72 -5.30
CA HIS A 226 8.16 -3.50 -6.08
C HIS A 226 9.02 -2.40 -5.47
N ARG A 227 9.36 -1.41 -6.28
CA ARG A 227 9.99 -0.17 -5.89
C ARG A 227 9.39 0.99 -6.66
N VAL A 228 9.53 2.19 -6.15
CA VAL A 228 8.90 3.39 -6.70
C VAL A 228 9.90 4.53 -6.78
N GLU A 229 9.85 5.30 -7.87
CA GLU A 229 10.61 6.53 -8.07
C GLU A 229 9.65 7.64 -8.47
N ASN A 230 9.65 8.73 -7.71
CA ASN A 230 8.91 9.93 -8.11
C ASN A 230 9.63 10.67 -9.23
N ASN A 231 8.87 11.31 -10.11
CA ASN A 231 9.39 12.26 -11.07
C ASN A 231 9.71 13.62 -10.41
N ASP A 232 9.97 14.66 -11.21
CA ASP A 232 10.47 15.96 -10.75
C ASP A 232 9.40 16.89 -10.13
N GLU A 233 8.32 16.32 -9.58
CA GLU A 233 7.21 17.06 -8.97
C GLU A 233 6.75 16.45 -7.65
N LEU A 234 6.05 17.25 -6.82
CA LEU A 234 5.37 16.74 -5.63
C LEU A 234 4.40 15.63 -6.01
N SER A 235 4.50 14.51 -5.34
CA SER A 235 3.64 13.36 -5.58
C SER A 235 2.69 13.11 -4.40
N ILE A 236 1.40 12.98 -4.71
CA ILE A 236 0.37 12.54 -3.78
C ILE A 236 -0.23 11.25 -4.31
N SER A 237 -0.10 10.20 -3.53
CA SER A 237 -0.65 8.88 -3.84
C SER A 237 -1.47 8.36 -2.68
N VAL A 238 -2.37 7.46 -2.99
CA VAL A 238 -3.12 6.69 -2.01
C VAL A 238 -2.66 5.24 -2.08
N THR A 239 -2.56 4.59 -0.94
CA THR A 239 -2.45 3.14 -0.84
C THR A 239 -3.75 2.59 -0.27
N THR A 240 -4.24 1.50 -0.85
CA THR A 240 -5.34 0.74 -0.26
C THR A 240 -4.91 -0.69 -0.06
N GLU A 241 -5.18 -1.20 1.14
CA GLU A 241 -4.85 -2.56 1.51
C GLU A 241 -6.12 -3.35 1.85
N HIS A 242 -6.06 -4.64 1.65
CA HIS A 242 -7.15 -5.53 2.00
C HIS A 242 -6.66 -6.92 2.36
N TRP A 243 -7.45 -7.59 3.16
CA TRP A 243 -7.30 -9.01 3.44
C TRP A 243 -8.44 -9.80 2.78
N THR A 244 -8.16 -11.03 2.45
CA THR A 244 -9.14 -12.06 2.11
C THR A 244 -8.83 -13.32 2.91
N ASN A 245 -9.74 -14.28 2.90
CA ASN A 245 -9.47 -15.56 3.55
C ASN A 245 -8.25 -16.29 2.96
N ASP A 246 -8.04 -16.16 1.64
CA ASP A 246 -6.87 -16.76 0.98
C ASP A 246 -5.58 -16.08 1.41
N ILE A 247 -5.55 -14.75 1.52
CA ILE A 247 -4.39 -13.98 2.01
C ILE A 247 -4.10 -14.37 3.47
N ARG A 248 -5.10 -14.39 4.33
CA ARG A 248 -4.94 -14.80 5.74
C ARG A 248 -4.35 -16.21 5.86
N ASN A 249 -4.88 -17.16 5.08
CA ASN A 249 -4.40 -18.54 5.12
C ASN A 249 -2.94 -18.65 4.63
N LEU A 250 -2.59 -17.90 3.59
CA LEU A 250 -1.22 -17.84 3.08
C LEU A 250 -0.26 -17.23 4.13
N TYR A 251 -0.68 -16.13 4.76
CA TYR A 251 0.02 -15.50 5.87
C TYR A 251 0.29 -16.51 7.01
N ALA A 252 -0.75 -17.19 7.48
CA ALA A 252 -0.63 -18.20 8.55
C ALA A 252 0.32 -19.34 8.17
N CYS A 253 0.27 -19.81 6.92
CA CYS A 253 1.20 -20.82 6.41
C CYS A 253 2.65 -20.33 6.40
N ARG A 254 2.90 -19.10 5.96
CA ARG A 254 4.24 -18.50 5.93
C ARG A 254 4.78 -18.25 7.33
N TYR A 255 3.95 -17.73 8.22
CA TYR A 255 4.29 -17.56 9.63
C TYR A 255 4.75 -18.90 10.25
N ALA A 256 3.95 -19.95 10.10
CA ALA A 256 4.29 -21.27 10.60
C ALA A 256 5.56 -21.85 9.94
N ASN A 257 5.72 -21.69 8.62
CA ASN A 257 6.90 -22.12 7.90
C ASN A 257 8.15 -21.40 8.41
N GLY A 258 8.09 -20.09 8.58
CA GLY A 258 9.19 -19.29 9.10
C GLY A 258 9.61 -19.72 10.52
N LEU A 259 8.65 -20.00 11.40
CA LEU A 259 8.95 -20.58 12.74
C LEU A 259 9.62 -21.94 12.63
N LEU A 260 9.09 -22.87 11.81
CA LEU A 260 9.67 -24.19 11.62
C LEU A 260 11.08 -24.12 11.07
N ARG A 261 11.33 -23.26 10.10
CA ARG A 261 12.63 -23.05 9.48
C ARG A 261 13.63 -22.42 10.45
N ARG A 262 13.29 -21.30 11.06
CA ARG A 262 14.21 -20.51 11.89
C ARG A 262 14.48 -21.13 13.27
N LYS A 263 13.45 -21.74 13.90
CA LYS A 263 13.58 -22.30 15.25
C LYS A 263 13.94 -23.79 15.28
N LEU A 264 13.52 -24.56 14.28
CA LEU A 264 13.68 -26.01 14.27
C LEU A 264 14.57 -26.54 13.14
N GLY A 265 15.08 -25.65 12.25
CA GLY A 265 15.92 -26.04 11.11
C GLY A 265 15.22 -26.92 10.07
N LEU A 266 13.88 -26.97 10.10
CA LEU A 266 13.09 -27.79 9.18
C LEU A 266 12.96 -27.11 7.81
N LYS A 267 12.76 -27.91 6.76
CA LYS A 267 12.46 -27.41 5.40
C LYS A 267 10.98 -27.64 5.08
N PRO A 268 10.07 -26.73 5.50
CA PRO A 268 8.65 -26.90 5.22
C PRO A 268 8.38 -26.78 3.71
N GLY A 269 7.34 -27.48 3.26
CA GLY A 269 6.89 -27.36 1.87
C GLY A 269 6.24 -26.00 1.59
N PRO A 270 5.98 -25.69 0.30
CA PRO A 270 5.47 -24.39 -0.12
C PRO A 270 4.15 -24.03 0.58
N PRO A 271 3.94 -22.74 0.88
CA PRO A 271 2.69 -22.30 1.48
C PRO A 271 1.53 -22.45 0.49
N ARG A 272 0.33 -22.69 1.02
CA ARG A 272 -0.89 -22.80 0.23
C ARG A 272 -2.02 -22.03 0.90
N ALA A 273 -2.82 -21.33 0.11
CA ALA A 273 -3.99 -20.62 0.60
C ALA A 273 -5.17 -21.55 0.90
N ARG A 274 -5.22 -22.72 0.27
CA ARG A 274 -6.34 -23.69 0.34
C ARG A 274 -5.86 -25.14 0.50
N GLY A 275 -6.71 -25.99 1.05
CA GLY A 275 -6.49 -27.43 1.20
C GLY A 275 -6.23 -27.87 2.63
N LEU A 276 -6.27 -29.18 2.87
CA LEU A 276 -6.19 -29.80 4.22
C LEU A 276 -4.87 -29.46 4.97
N ARG A 277 -3.80 -29.14 4.26
CA ARG A 277 -2.49 -28.83 4.86
C ARG A 277 -2.41 -27.40 5.44
N VAL A 278 -3.43 -26.56 5.20
CA VAL A 278 -3.50 -25.19 5.76
C VAL A 278 -3.82 -25.25 7.26
N TRP A 279 -4.74 -26.12 7.66
CA TRP A 279 -5.26 -26.18 9.02
C TRP A 279 -4.22 -26.41 10.13
N PRO A 280 -3.30 -27.40 10.01
CA PRO A 280 -2.25 -27.56 11.03
C PRO A 280 -1.32 -26.36 11.15
N LYS A 281 -1.00 -25.70 10.02
CA LYS A 281 -0.14 -24.52 10.00
C LYS A 281 -0.83 -23.27 10.53
N ALA A 282 -2.13 -23.10 10.23
CA ALA A 282 -2.94 -22.02 10.77
C ALA A 282 -3.10 -22.16 12.31
N ALA A 283 -3.27 -23.36 12.81
CA ALA A 283 -3.33 -23.61 14.26
C ALA A 283 -2.03 -23.24 14.97
N LEU A 284 -0.88 -23.51 14.33
CA LEU A 284 0.44 -23.16 14.88
C LEU A 284 0.69 -21.65 14.90
N ALA A 285 0.05 -20.89 14.02
CA ALA A 285 0.19 -19.44 13.91
C ALA A 285 -0.75 -18.66 14.85
N LEU A 286 -1.77 -19.33 15.41
CA LEU A 286 -2.79 -18.72 16.27
C LEU A 286 -2.60 -19.07 17.77
N GLY A 287 -1.69 -19.99 18.12
CA GLY A 287 -1.30 -20.38 19.47
C GLY A 287 0.03 -19.79 19.87
#